data_9ad106dda764c22eb8c19dd9ed703a79
#
_entry.id   9ad106dda764c22eb8c19dd9ed703a79
#
_cell.length_a   1.000
_cell.length_b   1.000
_cell.length_c   1.000
_cell.angle_alpha   90.00
_cell.angle_beta   90.00
_cell.angle_gamma   90.00
#
_symmetry.space_group_name_H-M   'P 1'
#
loop_
_entity.id
_entity.type
_entity.pdbx_description
1 polymer ?
#
loop_
_entity_poly.entity_id
_entity_poly.type
_entity_poly.pdbx_seq_one_letter_code
_entity_poly.pdbx_strand_id
1 'polypeptide(L)'
;MDEQVWLARMREAEESLYHVACAILTSETDRRDAMQETALRAWEHRRSLRNEAYFKTWATRIAINVCRDIMRKNRRVMPVEGLPERPAPESPSELHLTIEGLPERLRLPLVLYYLEGFSVEETARALGLPEGTVKFRLHQARKALRVELDGEEAHAV
;
A
#
# COMPACT_ATOMS: atom_id res chain seq x y z
N MET A 1 -16.62 1.56 -19.54
CA MET A 1 -16.80 0.39 -18.66
C MET A 1 -18.19 0.45 -18.05
N ASP A 2 -19.00 -0.57 -18.22
CA ASP A 2 -20.32 -0.61 -17.65
C ASP A 2 -20.26 -0.97 -16.15
N GLU A 3 -21.41 -0.81 -15.48
CA GLU A 3 -21.51 -1.03 -14.04
C GLU A 3 -21.14 -2.47 -13.62
N GLN A 4 -21.60 -3.46 -14.38
CA GLN A 4 -21.34 -4.87 -14.03
C GLN A 4 -19.87 -5.23 -14.17
N VAL A 5 -19.22 -4.74 -15.21
CA VAL A 5 -17.78 -4.95 -15.43
C VAL A 5 -16.99 -4.28 -14.33
N TRP A 6 -17.35 -3.04 -13.98
CA TRP A 6 -16.71 -2.28 -12.90
C TRP A 6 -16.83 -3.02 -11.56
N LEU A 7 -18.02 -3.49 -11.22
CA LEU A 7 -18.25 -4.25 -9.98
C LEU A 7 -17.40 -5.52 -9.94
N ALA A 8 -17.32 -6.25 -11.04
CA ALA A 8 -16.51 -7.47 -11.11
C ALA A 8 -15.02 -7.16 -10.90
N ARG A 9 -14.52 -6.11 -11.53
CA ARG A 9 -13.13 -5.68 -11.39
C ARG A 9 -12.81 -5.19 -9.99
N MET A 10 -13.73 -4.45 -9.38
CA MET A 10 -13.56 -3.99 -8.00
C MET A 10 -13.51 -5.15 -7.00
N ARG A 11 -14.37 -6.16 -7.18
CA ARG A 11 -14.34 -7.35 -6.33
C ARG A 11 -13.03 -8.11 -6.45
N GLU A 12 -12.50 -8.26 -7.66
CA GLU A 12 -11.22 -8.91 -7.88
C GLU A 12 -10.06 -8.14 -7.23
N ALA A 13 -10.14 -6.82 -7.20
CA ALA A 13 -9.09 -5.97 -6.66
C ALA A 13 -9.23 -5.68 -5.17
N GLU A 14 -10.36 -6.00 -4.55
CA GLU A 14 -10.68 -5.61 -3.17
C GLU A 14 -9.61 -6.00 -2.16
N GLU A 15 -9.18 -7.25 -2.17
CA GLU A 15 -8.15 -7.75 -1.24
C GLU A 15 -6.83 -6.99 -1.41
N SER A 16 -6.39 -6.83 -2.64
CA SER A 16 -5.16 -6.11 -2.96
C SER A 16 -5.23 -4.64 -2.52
N LEU A 17 -6.36 -3.98 -2.77
CA LEU A 17 -6.57 -2.59 -2.34
C LEU A 17 -6.58 -2.46 -0.82
N TYR A 18 -7.16 -3.44 -0.12
CA TYR A 18 -7.14 -3.47 1.34
C TYR A 18 -5.71 -3.64 1.88
N HIS A 19 -4.90 -4.51 1.27
CA HIS A 19 -3.49 -4.66 1.65
C HIS A 19 -2.70 -3.38 1.48
N VAL A 20 -2.99 -2.62 0.44
CA VAL A 20 -2.39 -1.29 0.22
C VAL A 20 -2.80 -0.33 1.35
N ALA A 21 -4.06 -0.31 1.71
CA ALA A 21 -4.55 0.50 2.82
C ALA A 21 -3.87 0.12 4.14
N CYS A 22 -3.67 -1.18 4.39
CA CYS A 22 -2.94 -1.67 5.57
C CYS A 22 -1.48 -1.23 5.57
N ALA A 23 -0.86 -1.11 4.41
CA ALA A 23 0.53 -0.66 4.30
C ALA A 23 0.72 0.82 4.62
N ILE A 24 -0.34 1.62 4.53
CA ILE A 24 -0.29 3.07 4.71
C ILE A 24 -0.98 3.52 6.00
N LEU A 25 -2.17 2.98 6.28
CA LEU A 25 -3.02 3.39 7.41
C LEU A 25 -2.92 2.42 8.56
N THR A 26 -2.98 2.96 9.79
CA THR A 26 -2.86 2.16 11.02
C THR A 26 -4.20 1.85 11.68
N SER A 27 -5.25 2.62 11.39
CA SER A 27 -6.58 2.49 11.97
C SER A 27 -7.50 1.69 11.05
N GLU A 28 -8.22 0.71 11.61
CA GLU A 28 -9.20 -0.05 10.84
C GLU A 28 -10.34 0.83 10.33
N THR A 29 -10.76 1.82 11.11
CA THR A 29 -11.76 2.80 10.68
C THR A 29 -11.30 3.57 9.45
N ASP A 30 -10.05 4.04 9.46
CA ASP A 30 -9.46 4.75 8.31
C ASP A 30 -9.32 3.85 7.09
N ARG A 31 -8.97 2.58 7.28
CA ARG A 31 -8.87 1.60 6.19
C ARG A 31 -10.22 1.38 5.52
N ARG A 32 -11.28 1.24 6.30
CA ARG A 32 -12.64 1.09 5.78
C ARG A 32 -13.10 2.34 5.02
N ASP A 33 -12.82 3.51 5.57
CA ASP A 33 -13.11 4.78 4.92
C ASP A 33 -12.36 4.90 3.60
N ALA A 34 -11.09 4.49 3.59
CA ALA A 34 -10.27 4.49 2.38
C ALA A 34 -10.84 3.56 1.31
N MET A 35 -11.31 2.38 1.70
CA MET A 35 -11.91 1.42 0.75
C MET A 35 -13.18 1.99 0.11
N GLN A 36 -14.04 2.60 0.90
CA GLN A 36 -15.27 3.22 0.40
C GLN A 36 -14.96 4.39 -0.53
N GLU A 37 -14.07 5.28 -0.13
CA GLU A 37 -13.69 6.45 -0.93
C GLU A 37 -12.99 6.04 -2.23
N THR A 38 -12.16 4.99 -2.18
CA THR A 38 -11.51 4.43 -3.37
C THR A 38 -12.55 3.92 -4.36
N ALA A 39 -13.54 3.17 -3.89
CA ALA A 39 -14.61 2.66 -4.74
C ALA A 39 -15.39 3.80 -5.38
N LEU A 40 -15.70 4.84 -4.61
CA LEU A 40 -16.44 6.00 -5.11
C LEU A 40 -15.63 6.76 -6.18
N ARG A 41 -14.38 7.07 -5.91
CA ARG A 41 -13.50 7.76 -6.89
C ARG A 41 -13.28 6.92 -8.14
N ALA A 42 -13.10 5.61 -7.98
CA ALA A 42 -12.95 4.71 -9.13
C ALA A 42 -14.21 4.73 -10.00
N TRP A 43 -15.38 4.72 -9.40
CA TRP A 43 -16.64 4.82 -10.12
C TRP A 43 -16.77 6.17 -10.84
N GLU A 44 -16.51 7.26 -10.16
CA GLU A 44 -16.60 8.62 -10.73
C GLU A 44 -15.64 8.81 -11.91
N HIS A 45 -14.46 8.23 -11.85
CA HIS A 45 -13.42 8.38 -12.86
C HIS A 45 -13.29 7.18 -13.80
N ARG A 46 -14.25 6.27 -13.80
CA ARG A 46 -14.17 5.02 -14.59
C ARG A 46 -13.96 5.23 -16.09
N ARG A 47 -14.40 6.37 -16.61
CA ARG A 47 -14.24 6.71 -18.03
C ARG A 47 -12.81 7.10 -18.40
N SER A 48 -11.99 7.46 -17.41
CA SER A 48 -10.59 7.80 -17.65
C SER A 48 -9.74 6.54 -17.89
N LEU A 49 -10.22 5.39 -17.48
CA LEU A 49 -9.54 4.12 -17.73
C LEU A 49 -9.89 3.63 -19.14
N ARG A 50 -8.89 3.67 -20.03
CA ARG A 50 -9.07 3.29 -21.44
C ARG A 50 -8.94 1.80 -21.71
N ASN A 51 -8.17 1.09 -20.86
CA ASN A 51 -7.91 -0.34 -21.02
C ASN A 51 -8.15 -1.06 -19.71
N GLU A 52 -9.12 -1.95 -19.67
CA GLU A 52 -9.50 -2.72 -18.49
C GLU A 52 -8.36 -3.58 -17.93
N ALA A 53 -7.39 -3.96 -18.76
CA ALA A 53 -6.22 -4.71 -18.31
C ALA A 53 -5.40 -3.95 -17.26
N TYR A 54 -5.49 -2.63 -17.24
CA TYR A 54 -4.78 -1.78 -16.29
C TYR A 54 -5.63 -1.38 -15.08
N PHE A 55 -6.80 -1.98 -14.91
CA PHE A 55 -7.74 -1.64 -13.82
C PHE A 55 -7.07 -1.74 -12.46
N LYS A 56 -6.38 -2.83 -12.16
CA LYS A 56 -5.77 -3.07 -10.86
C LYS A 56 -4.74 -1.99 -10.51
N THR A 57 -3.85 -1.66 -11.45
CA THR A 57 -2.83 -0.61 -11.26
C THR A 57 -3.48 0.76 -11.10
N TRP A 58 -4.47 1.06 -11.92
CA TRP A 58 -5.22 2.31 -11.90
C TRP A 58 -5.97 2.48 -10.57
N ALA A 59 -6.69 1.46 -10.12
CA ALA A 59 -7.42 1.48 -8.86
C ALA A 59 -6.48 1.59 -7.66
N THR A 60 -5.33 0.91 -7.72
CA THR A 60 -4.31 0.97 -6.67
C THR A 60 -3.75 2.39 -6.52
N ARG A 61 -3.52 3.08 -7.62
CA ARG A 61 -3.09 4.50 -7.58
C ARG A 61 -4.13 5.38 -6.90
N ILE A 62 -5.41 5.16 -7.20
CA ILE A 62 -6.51 5.86 -6.53
C ILE A 62 -6.47 5.57 -5.02
N ALA A 63 -6.35 4.31 -4.64
CA ALA A 63 -6.30 3.89 -3.23
C ALA A 63 -5.13 4.55 -2.48
N ILE A 64 -3.95 4.59 -3.08
CA ILE A 64 -2.77 5.23 -2.49
C ILE A 64 -3.03 6.72 -2.26
N ASN A 65 -3.61 7.40 -3.23
CA ASN A 65 -3.92 8.83 -3.12
C ASN A 65 -4.98 9.08 -2.03
N VAL A 66 -6.01 8.23 -1.95
CA VAL A 66 -7.02 8.30 -0.89
C VAL A 66 -6.39 8.15 0.48
N CYS A 67 -5.55 7.13 0.66
CA CYS A 67 -4.88 6.87 1.94
C CYS A 67 -3.99 8.05 2.35
N ARG A 68 -3.26 8.63 1.41
CA ARG A 68 -2.41 9.80 1.67
C ARG A 68 -3.23 11.02 2.05
N ASP A 69 -4.39 11.21 1.43
CA ASP A 69 -5.31 12.29 1.79
C ASP A 69 -5.84 12.12 3.23
N ILE A 70 -6.19 10.90 3.61
CA ILE A 70 -6.62 10.57 4.98
C ILE A 70 -5.50 10.86 5.98
N MET A 71 -4.28 10.47 5.69
CA MET A 71 -3.12 10.75 6.55
C MET A 71 -2.91 12.25 6.74
N ARG A 72 -2.99 13.02 5.66
CA ARG A 72 -2.84 14.48 5.74
C ARG A 72 -3.94 15.12 6.59
N LYS A 73 -5.18 14.66 6.43
CA LYS A 73 -6.31 15.13 7.23
C LYS A 73 -6.10 14.82 8.71
N ASN A 74 -5.64 13.61 9.03
CA ASN A 74 -5.37 13.21 10.41
C ASN A 74 -4.30 14.08 11.06
N ARG A 75 -3.23 14.42 10.32
CA ARG A 75 -2.17 15.31 10.81
C ARG A 75 -2.66 16.71 11.11
N ARG A 76 -3.66 17.23 10.39
CA ARG A 76 -4.25 18.55 10.63
C ARG A 76 -5.14 18.56 11.85
N VAL A 77 -5.80 17.45 12.15
CA VAL A 77 -6.77 17.35 13.24
C VAL A 77 -6.10 17.00 14.56
N MET A 78 -5.02 16.19 14.52
CA MET A 78 -4.31 15.74 15.71
C MET A 78 -3.00 16.53 15.89
N PRO A 79 -2.71 17.05 17.11
CA PRO A 79 -1.39 17.61 17.41
C PRO A 79 -0.31 16.58 17.09
N VAL A 80 0.83 17.05 16.55
CA VAL A 80 1.95 16.15 16.19
C VAL A 80 2.42 15.34 17.41
N GLU A 81 2.37 15.93 18.59
CA GLU A 81 2.75 15.30 19.86
C GLU A 81 1.77 14.21 20.33
N GLY A 82 0.56 14.22 19.81
CA GLY A 82 -0.48 13.25 20.14
C GLY A 82 -0.67 12.14 19.13
N LEU A 83 0.16 12.07 18.08
CA LEU A 83 0.07 10.98 17.11
C LEU A 83 0.50 9.68 17.79
N PRO A 84 -0.40 8.69 17.90
CA PRO A 84 -0.01 7.41 18.46
C PRO A 84 1.04 6.76 17.56
N GLU A 85 2.09 6.24 18.18
CA GLU A 85 3.00 5.35 17.47
C GLU A 85 2.17 4.20 16.91
N ARG A 86 2.58 3.67 15.76
CA ARG A 86 1.90 2.54 15.17
C ARG A 86 1.88 1.40 16.18
N PRO A 87 0.70 0.95 16.66
CA PRO A 87 0.67 -0.10 17.66
C PRO A 87 1.29 -1.37 17.09
N ALA A 88 2.21 -1.97 17.83
CA ALA A 88 2.77 -3.26 17.46
C ALA A 88 1.64 -4.30 17.48
N PRO A 89 1.49 -5.13 16.44
CA PRO A 89 0.51 -6.21 16.46
C PRO A 89 0.83 -7.19 17.58
N GLU A 90 -0.20 -7.72 18.26
CA GLU A 90 -0.05 -8.56 19.45
C GLU A 90 0.71 -9.87 19.21
N SER A 91 0.68 -10.42 18.00
CA SER A 91 1.40 -11.65 17.64
C SER A 91 1.84 -11.61 16.18
N PRO A 92 2.72 -10.69 15.82
CA PRO A 92 3.18 -10.62 14.45
C PRO A 92 4.16 -11.75 14.12
N SER A 93 4.11 -12.26 12.89
CA SER A 93 5.20 -13.06 12.37
C SER A 93 6.46 -12.18 12.29
N GLU A 94 7.62 -12.75 12.42
CA GLU A 94 8.89 -12.01 12.34
C GLU A 94 8.99 -11.21 11.02
N LEU A 95 8.60 -11.82 9.92
CA LEU A 95 8.58 -11.15 8.61
C LEU A 95 7.62 -9.96 8.60
N HIS A 96 6.46 -10.11 9.22
CA HIS A 96 5.46 -9.05 9.30
C HIS A 96 5.97 -7.84 10.12
N LEU A 97 6.62 -8.10 11.26
CA LEU A 97 7.28 -7.07 12.07
C LEU A 97 8.34 -6.32 11.27
N THR A 98 9.12 -7.07 10.51
CA THR A 98 10.21 -6.54 9.71
C THR A 98 9.69 -5.60 8.63
N ILE A 99 8.64 -6.01 7.91
CA ILE A 99 8.01 -5.18 6.87
C ILE A 99 7.35 -3.95 7.47
N GLU A 100 6.62 -4.10 8.57
CA GLU A 100 5.97 -2.97 9.23
C GLU A 100 6.96 -1.97 9.82
N GLY A 101 8.14 -2.41 10.19
CA GLY A 101 9.22 -1.55 10.68
C GLY A 101 9.87 -0.69 9.61
N LEU A 102 9.66 -1.00 8.34
CA LEU A 102 10.22 -0.21 7.25
C LEU A 102 9.48 1.14 7.10
N PRO A 103 10.19 2.21 6.70
CA PRO A 103 9.52 3.44 6.31
C PRO A 103 8.55 3.19 5.15
N GLU A 104 7.47 3.94 5.08
CA GLU A 104 6.45 3.77 4.03
C GLU A 104 7.05 3.78 2.62
N ARG A 105 8.02 4.65 2.36
CA ARG A 105 8.66 4.74 1.04
C ARG A 105 9.32 3.44 0.59
N LEU A 106 9.72 2.59 1.53
CA LEU A 106 10.31 1.26 1.26
C LEU A 106 9.27 0.15 1.37
N ARG A 107 8.38 0.26 2.35
CA ARG A 107 7.34 -0.74 2.62
C ARG A 107 6.36 -0.86 1.47
N LEU A 108 5.86 0.26 0.95
CA LEU A 108 4.83 0.25 -0.07
C LEU A 108 5.29 -0.38 -1.40
N PRO A 109 6.46 -0.03 -1.95
CA PRO A 109 6.97 -0.73 -3.13
C PRO A 109 7.16 -2.23 -2.89
N LEU A 110 7.62 -2.60 -1.70
CA LEU A 110 7.85 -4.00 -1.32
C LEU A 110 6.53 -4.78 -1.33
N VAL A 111 5.49 -4.22 -0.73
CA VAL A 111 4.15 -4.84 -0.69
C VAL A 111 3.60 -5.02 -2.11
N LEU A 112 3.66 -3.99 -2.94
CA LEU A 112 3.15 -4.08 -4.32
C LEU A 112 3.90 -5.11 -5.15
N TYR A 113 5.22 -5.11 -5.08
CA TYR A 113 6.04 -5.99 -5.91
C TYR A 113 6.01 -7.45 -5.42
N TYR A 114 6.27 -7.68 -4.12
CA TYR A 114 6.42 -9.04 -3.59
C TYR A 114 5.11 -9.67 -3.14
N LEU A 115 4.21 -8.92 -2.55
CA LEU A 115 2.96 -9.48 -2.01
C LEU A 115 1.81 -9.42 -3.02
N GLU A 116 1.73 -8.35 -3.78
CA GLU A 116 0.62 -8.15 -4.73
C GLU A 116 0.98 -8.56 -6.16
N GLY A 117 2.21 -8.94 -6.42
CA GLY A 117 2.63 -9.45 -7.72
C GLY A 117 2.74 -8.40 -8.83
N PHE A 118 2.89 -7.13 -8.47
CA PHE A 118 3.06 -6.08 -9.46
C PHE A 118 4.46 -6.16 -10.08
N SER A 119 4.57 -5.87 -11.37
CA SER A 119 5.86 -5.66 -12.01
C SER A 119 6.47 -4.33 -11.52
N VAL A 120 7.77 -4.12 -11.79
CA VAL A 120 8.40 -2.84 -11.50
C VAL A 120 7.68 -1.70 -12.22
N GLU A 121 7.31 -1.91 -13.49
CA GLU A 121 6.57 -0.93 -14.28
C GLU A 121 5.21 -0.59 -13.66
N GLU A 122 4.45 -1.61 -13.27
CA GLU A 122 3.15 -1.43 -12.63
C GLU A 122 3.28 -0.73 -11.28
N THR A 123 4.27 -1.12 -10.49
CA THR A 123 4.57 -0.49 -9.20
C THR A 123 4.89 1.00 -9.39
N ALA A 124 5.72 1.32 -10.38
CA ALA A 124 6.09 2.69 -10.70
C ALA A 124 4.86 3.53 -11.08
N ARG A 125 3.98 2.97 -11.90
CA ARG A 125 2.73 3.64 -12.30
C ARG A 125 1.80 3.86 -11.11
N ALA A 126 1.64 2.84 -10.27
CA ALA A 126 0.78 2.95 -9.08
C ALA A 126 1.29 4.01 -8.10
N LEU A 127 2.60 4.10 -7.91
CA LEU A 127 3.23 5.06 -7.01
C LEU A 127 3.45 6.44 -7.62
N GLY A 128 3.36 6.56 -8.95
CA GLY A 128 3.69 7.80 -9.65
C GLY A 128 5.17 8.14 -9.60
N LEU A 129 6.04 7.13 -9.67
CA LEU A 129 7.49 7.26 -9.58
C LEU A 129 8.17 6.70 -10.84
N PRO A 130 9.39 7.15 -11.15
CA PRO A 130 10.20 6.50 -12.18
C PRO A 130 10.56 5.07 -11.80
N GLU A 131 10.69 4.18 -12.78
CA GLU A 131 11.08 2.78 -12.53
C GLU A 131 12.42 2.64 -11.81
N GLY A 132 13.39 3.50 -12.15
CA GLY A 132 14.68 3.51 -11.48
C GLY A 132 14.58 3.79 -9.99
N THR A 133 13.67 4.67 -9.59
CA THR A 133 13.40 4.97 -8.18
C THR A 133 12.79 3.75 -7.48
N VAL A 134 11.86 3.06 -8.14
CA VAL A 134 11.26 1.84 -7.60
C VAL A 134 12.31 0.76 -7.38
N LYS A 135 13.16 0.52 -8.38
CA LYS A 135 14.26 -0.45 -8.28
C LYS A 135 15.20 -0.13 -7.12
N PHE A 136 15.55 1.13 -6.95
CA PHE A 136 16.41 1.58 -5.86
C PHE A 136 15.75 1.35 -4.50
N ARG A 137 14.48 1.72 -4.36
CA ARG A 137 13.73 1.51 -3.11
C ARG A 137 13.56 0.03 -2.77
N LEU A 138 13.28 -0.81 -3.77
CA LEU A 138 13.21 -2.26 -3.57
C LEU A 138 14.55 -2.82 -3.11
N HIS A 139 15.64 -2.35 -3.69
CA HIS A 139 16.98 -2.75 -3.27
C HIS A 139 17.25 -2.36 -1.82
N GLN A 140 16.94 -1.13 -1.45
CA GLN A 140 17.09 -0.65 -0.07
C GLN A 140 16.21 -1.45 0.91
N ALA A 141 14.97 -1.74 0.53
CA ALA A 141 14.05 -2.53 1.35
C ALA A 141 14.60 -3.93 1.59
N ARG A 142 15.09 -4.60 0.53
CA ARG A 142 15.69 -5.93 0.65
C ARG A 142 16.92 -5.91 1.55
N LYS A 143 17.75 -4.89 1.44
CA LYS A 143 18.95 -4.73 2.25
C LYS A 143 18.58 -4.57 3.74
N ALA A 144 17.59 -3.74 4.04
CA ALA A 144 17.12 -3.52 5.40
C ALA A 144 16.53 -4.81 6.01
N LEU A 145 15.72 -5.55 5.25
CA LEU A 145 15.16 -6.83 5.69
C LEU A 145 16.25 -7.87 5.92
N ARG A 146 17.24 -7.93 5.06
CA ARG A 146 18.34 -8.88 5.18
C ARG A 146 19.16 -8.63 6.44
N VAL A 147 19.43 -7.39 6.79
CA VAL A 147 20.15 -7.03 8.00
C VAL A 147 19.39 -7.49 9.24
N GLU A 148 18.07 -7.30 9.30
CA GLU A 148 17.27 -7.75 10.43
C GLU A 148 17.17 -9.26 10.51
N LEU A 149 16.98 -9.96 9.41
CA LEU A 149 16.93 -11.42 9.37
C LEU A 149 18.28 -12.05 9.74
N ASP A 150 19.38 -11.51 9.25
CA ASP A 150 20.72 -11.96 9.61
C ASP A 150 21.00 -11.73 11.10
N GLY A 151 20.52 -10.62 11.66
CA GLY A 151 20.61 -10.32 13.08
C GLY A 151 19.86 -11.33 13.95
N GLU A 152 18.69 -11.78 13.52
CA GLU A 152 17.90 -12.80 14.21
C GLU A 152 18.54 -14.18 14.10
N GLU A 153 19.04 -14.55 12.94
CA GLU A 153 19.77 -15.81 12.76
C GLU A 153 21.02 -15.88 13.63
N ALA A 154 21.72 -14.76 13.79
CA ALA A 154 22.88 -14.68 14.68
C ALA A 154 22.49 -14.88 16.14
N HIS A 155 21.28 -14.56 16.55
CA HIS A 155 20.77 -14.76 17.90
C HIS A 155 20.12 -16.14 18.12
N ALA A 156 19.74 -16.83 17.05
CA ALA A 156 19.09 -18.15 17.09
C ALA A 156 20.07 -19.33 17.19
N VAL A 157 21.36 -19.08 17.07
CA VAL A 157 22.42 -20.08 17.20
C VAL A 157 22.98 -20.06 18.66
#